data_f159772d33c47e149aa5d6212fcb55a7
#
_entry.id   f159772d33c47e149aa5d6212fcb55a7
#
_cell.length_a   1.000
_cell.length_b   1.000
_cell.length_c   1.000
_cell.angle_alpha   90.00
_cell.angle_beta   90.00
_cell.angle_gamma   90.00
#
_symmetry.space_group_name_H-M   'P 1'
#
loop_
_entity.id
_entity.type
_entity.pdbx_description
1 polymer ?
#
loop_
_entity_poly.entity_id
_entity_poly.type
_entity_poly.pdbx_seq_one_letter_code
_entity_poly.pdbx_strand_id
1 'polypeptide(L)'
;MIYVVTALYQEAHGFIRELELKKNTAYAPFEVFDNESAGIRLVVTGVGEIAAAAATAAVCARDGADAADFLVNIGCCAAAEGAAGGCEPADRDMDSGYGAAHAAQIGDLYVCHKITEQATGKTFYPDILYRHPWKERELVTGMQPLQRAAAHGALYDMEAAAVYQAGIRFFSPDRILFLKVVSDFGIAGQERMTAEALTGLLEQYVKEVAAFLTNLREAADEEETLRNDGILQEDETVLERLFAALHCSQTMRASARQYITYAALTGYDWKAELEEWYARGLLPCKDRREGKVRLEELKQVLL
;
A
#
# COMPACT_ATOMS: atom_id res chain seq x y z
N MET A 1 -8.84 2.31 7.82
CA MET A 1 -7.74 3.17 8.33
C MET A 1 -6.75 3.48 7.22
N ILE A 2 -6.11 4.66 7.22
CA ILE A 2 -4.97 4.96 6.34
C ILE A 2 -3.72 5.15 7.18
N TYR A 3 -2.71 4.32 6.95
CA TYR A 3 -1.40 4.41 7.57
C TYR A 3 -0.47 5.22 6.68
N VAL A 4 -0.11 6.42 7.12
CA VAL A 4 0.88 7.27 6.44
C VAL A 4 2.24 7.04 7.08
N VAL A 5 3.25 6.75 6.27
CA VAL A 5 4.62 6.48 6.73
C VAL A 5 5.57 7.51 6.13
N THR A 6 6.31 8.21 6.99
CA THR A 6 7.36 9.15 6.62
C THR A 6 8.67 8.80 7.32
N ALA A 7 9.81 9.12 6.73
CA ALA A 7 11.10 8.88 7.37
C ALA A 7 11.45 9.96 8.40
N LEU A 8 11.14 11.21 8.09
CA LEU A 8 11.52 12.37 8.87
C LEU A 8 10.32 13.17 9.37
N TYR A 9 10.46 13.80 10.55
CA TYR A 9 9.44 14.69 11.07
C TYR A 9 9.16 15.87 10.13
N GLN A 10 10.18 16.37 9.44
CA GLN A 10 10.06 17.43 8.43
C GLN A 10 9.13 17.06 7.28
N GLU A 11 9.12 15.79 6.90
CA GLU A 11 8.20 15.27 5.88
C GLU A 11 6.77 15.15 6.42
N ALA A 12 6.63 14.83 7.69
CA ALA A 12 5.35 14.68 8.39
C ALA A 12 4.67 16.00 8.75
N HIS A 13 5.45 17.04 9.03
CA HIS A 13 5.00 18.27 9.71
C HIS A 13 3.78 18.93 9.08
N GLY A 14 3.78 19.09 7.75
CA GLY A 14 2.65 19.69 7.03
C GLY A 14 1.38 18.85 7.12
N PHE A 15 1.51 17.53 7.00
CA PHE A 15 0.40 16.58 7.10
C PHE A 15 -0.17 16.50 8.51
N ILE A 16 0.68 16.55 9.55
CA ILE A 16 0.24 16.58 10.96
C ILE A 16 -0.68 17.78 11.19
N ARG A 17 -0.34 18.93 10.65
CA ARG A 17 -1.13 20.16 10.80
C ARG A 17 -2.41 20.12 9.95
N GLU A 18 -2.32 19.77 8.67
CA GLU A 18 -3.46 19.79 7.74
C GLU A 18 -4.53 18.75 8.10
N LEU A 19 -4.10 17.57 8.52
CA LEU A 19 -4.98 16.48 8.90
C LEU A 19 -5.35 16.48 10.39
N GLU A 20 -4.95 17.52 11.12
CA GLU A 20 -5.22 17.72 12.57
C GLU A 20 -4.79 16.51 13.42
N LEU A 21 -3.66 15.90 13.06
CA LEU A 21 -3.15 14.72 13.77
C LEU A 21 -2.58 15.10 15.12
N LYS A 22 -2.85 14.28 16.13
CA LYS A 22 -2.33 14.47 17.51
C LYS A 22 -1.35 13.36 17.85
N LYS A 23 -0.27 13.72 18.56
CA LYS A 23 0.73 12.76 19.01
C LYS A 23 0.10 11.71 19.92
N ASN A 24 0.30 10.44 19.57
CA ASN A 24 -0.19 9.29 20.33
C ASN A 24 0.98 8.61 21.05
N THR A 25 1.12 8.86 22.33
CA THR A 25 2.22 8.32 23.16
C THR A 25 2.07 6.82 23.49
N ALA A 26 0.90 6.24 23.22
CA ALA A 26 0.68 4.82 23.43
C ALA A 26 1.55 3.95 22.52
N TYR A 27 2.08 4.50 21.42
CA TYR A 27 2.95 3.78 20.48
C TYR A 27 4.44 3.88 20.81
N ALA A 28 4.82 4.44 21.94
CA ALA A 28 6.23 4.51 22.31
C ALA A 28 6.90 3.11 22.20
N PRO A 29 8.12 2.99 21.64
CA PRO A 29 9.05 4.07 21.31
C PRO A 29 8.86 4.72 19.93
N PHE A 30 7.86 4.33 19.13
CA PHE A 30 7.62 4.90 17.81
C PHE A 30 6.93 6.27 17.91
N GLU A 31 7.27 7.16 16.99
CA GLU A 31 6.65 8.47 16.90
C GLU A 31 5.42 8.40 15.99
N VAL A 32 4.25 8.42 16.60
CA VAL A 32 2.96 8.23 15.94
C VAL A 32 2.05 9.42 16.22
N PHE A 33 1.34 9.84 15.18
CA PHE A 33 0.31 10.89 15.22
C PHE A 33 -0.96 10.35 14.57
N ASP A 34 -2.12 10.60 15.16
CA ASP A 34 -3.37 10.10 14.60
C ASP A 34 -4.53 11.10 14.73
N ASN A 35 -5.52 10.88 13.88
CA ASN A 35 -6.85 11.46 13.95
C ASN A 35 -7.84 10.31 13.69
N GLU A 36 -8.36 9.72 14.76
CA GLU A 36 -9.26 8.57 14.67
C GLU A 36 -10.54 8.89 13.89
N SER A 37 -11.07 10.12 14.03
CA SER A 37 -12.27 10.54 13.30
C SER A 37 -12.03 10.65 11.80
N ALA A 38 -10.82 11.05 11.39
CA ALA A 38 -10.39 11.06 10.00
C ALA A 38 -9.95 9.67 9.51
N GLY A 39 -9.76 8.70 10.40
CA GLY A 39 -9.25 7.37 10.05
C GLY A 39 -7.82 7.40 9.53
N ILE A 40 -6.97 8.31 10.03
CA ILE A 40 -5.58 8.49 9.58
C ILE A 40 -4.62 8.32 10.75
N ARG A 41 -3.56 7.54 10.52
CA ARG A 41 -2.43 7.36 11.42
C ARG A 41 -1.12 7.59 10.68
N LEU A 42 -0.31 8.51 11.16
CA LEU A 42 0.98 8.84 10.59
C LEU A 42 2.09 8.38 11.52
N VAL A 43 3.08 7.70 10.94
CA VAL A 43 4.24 7.14 11.62
C VAL A 43 5.51 7.77 11.09
N VAL A 44 6.31 8.37 11.96
CA VAL A 44 7.67 8.83 11.65
C VAL A 44 8.63 7.72 12.02
N THR A 45 9.22 7.09 11.01
CA THR A 45 9.97 5.84 11.20
C THR A 45 11.44 6.05 11.56
N GLY A 46 12.00 7.19 11.20
CA GLY A 46 13.46 7.37 11.05
C GLY A 46 13.93 6.92 9.68
N VAL A 47 15.16 7.32 9.33
CA VAL A 47 15.78 7.07 8.02
C VAL A 47 16.30 5.64 7.93
N GLY A 48 16.10 5.01 6.77
CA GLY A 48 16.67 3.73 6.38
C GLY A 48 15.73 2.54 6.52
N GLU A 49 16.02 1.51 5.74
CA GLU A 49 15.18 0.32 5.57
C GLU A 49 14.80 -0.37 6.87
N ILE A 50 15.76 -0.52 7.81
CA ILE A 50 15.51 -1.24 9.07
C ILE A 50 14.52 -0.48 9.94
N ALA A 51 14.70 0.84 10.08
CA ALA A 51 13.82 1.69 10.88
C ALA A 51 12.41 1.72 10.27
N ALA A 52 12.33 1.89 8.96
CA ALA A 52 11.07 1.91 8.22
C ALA A 52 10.29 0.60 8.35
N ALA A 53 10.94 -0.55 8.14
CA ALA A 53 10.30 -1.86 8.29
C ALA A 53 9.83 -2.11 9.72
N ALA A 54 10.67 -1.81 10.73
CA ALA A 54 10.37 -2.06 12.14
C ALA A 54 9.16 -1.24 12.60
N ALA A 55 9.14 0.06 12.31
CA ALA A 55 8.06 0.94 12.72
C ALA A 55 6.74 0.60 11.99
N THR A 56 6.79 0.40 10.66
CA THR A 56 5.61 0.02 9.87
C THR A 56 5.01 -1.28 10.39
N ALA A 57 5.80 -2.34 10.51
CA ALA A 57 5.31 -3.64 10.95
C ALA A 57 4.76 -3.59 12.39
N ALA A 58 5.45 -2.89 13.30
CA ALA A 58 5.04 -2.82 14.70
C ALA A 58 3.69 -2.08 14.88
N VAL A 59 3.51 -0.96 14.18
CA VAL A 59 2.27 -0.17 14.26
C VAL A 59 1.12 -0.92 13.61
N CYS A 60 1.29 -1.44 12.39
CA CYS A 60 0.26 -2.21 11.69
C CYS A 60 -0.16 -3.47 12.47
N ALA A 61 0.80 -4.22 13.01
CA ALA A 61 0.50 -5.42 13.80
C ALA A 61 -0.23 -5.10 15.11
N ARG A 62 0.14 -4.00 15.77
CA ARG A 62 -0.52 -3.56 17.01
C ARG A 62 -1.97 -3.19 16.78
N ASP A 63 -2.25 -2.52 15.68
CA ASP A 63 -3.59 -2.03 15.35
C ASP A 63 -4.49 -3.13 14.76
N GLY A 64 -3.90 -4.24 14.33
CA GLY A 64 -4.61 -5.28 13.60
C GLY A 64 -4.96 -4.83 12.17
N ALA A 65 -4.08 -4.02 11.55
CA ALA A 65 -4.26 -3.58 10.16
C ALA A 65 -4.55 -4.75 9.24
N ASP A 66 -5.43 -4.55 8.28
CA ASP A 66 -5.90 -5.59 7.37
C ASP A 66 -5.96 -5.14 5.90
N ALA A 67 -6.47 -6.01 5.04
CA ALA A 67 -6.52 -5.79 3.60
C ALA A 67 -7.49 -4.66 3.16
N ALA A 68 -8.37 -4.17 4.03
CA ALA A 68 -9.27 -3.05 3.73
C ALA A 68 -8.61 -1.68 4.01
N ASP A 69 -7.52 -1.68 4.77
CA ASP A 69 -6.77 -0.49 5.11
C ASP A 69 -5.77 -0.09 4.00
N PHE A 70 -5.25 1.14 4.07
CA PHE A 70 -4.22 1.64 3.18
C PHE A 70 -2.89 1.90 3.89
N LEU A 71 -1.80 1.68 3.16
CA LEU A 71 -0.46 2.09 3.53
C LEU A 71 0.08 3.08 2.50
N VAL A 72 0.38 4.30 2.92
CA VAL A 72 0.88 5.35 2.03
C VAL A 72 2.23 5.85 2.54
N ASN A 73 3.30 5.54 1.84
CA ASN A 73 4.63 6.08 2.14
C ASN A 73 4.80 7.42 1.43
N ILE A 74 5.03 8.47 2.20
CA ILE A 74 5.24 9.83 1.70
C ILE A 74 6.61 10.29 2.16
N GLY A 75 7.42 10.84 1.26
CA GLY A 75 8.74 11.36 1.62
C GLY A 75 9.49 11.93 0.44
N CYS A 76 10.73 12.32 0.73
CA CYS A 76 11.64 12.85 -0.28
C CYS A 76 12.44 11.75 -0.96
N CYS A 77 12.94 12.06 -2.16
CA CYS A 77 13.81 11.19 -2.93
C CYS A 77 14.83 12.00 -3.72
N ALA A 78 15.95 11.38 -4.09
CA ALA A 78 16.82 11.91 -5.11
C ALA A 78 16.31 11.50 -6.51
N ALA A 79 16.53 12.33 -7.52
CA ALA A 79 16.37 11.96 -8.91
C ALA A 79 17.73 11.75 -9.56
N ALA A 80 17.86 10.71 -10.38
CA ALA A 80 19.02 10.61 -11.24
C ALA A 80 18.99 11.76 -12.27
N GLU A 81 20.06 12.53 -12.40
CA GLU A 81 20.19 13.44 -13.51
C GLU A 81 20.11 12.64 -14.82
N GLY A 82 19.05 12.85 -15.56
CA GLY A 82 19.05 12.54 -16.96
C GLY A 82 20.13 13.40 -17.58
N ALA A 83 21.23 12.78 -18.06
CA ALA A 83 22.29 13.47 -18.74
C ALA A 83 21.68 14.38 -19.81
N ALA A 84 21.65 15.68 -19.55
CA ALA A 84 21.55 16.68 -20.56
C ALA A 84 22.93 16.69 -21.26
N GLY A 85 23.16 15.74 -22.16
CA GLY A 85 24.41 15.63 -22.85
C GLY A 85 24.65 14.23 -23.42
N GLY A 86 24.09 13.92 -24.55
CA GLY A 86 24.72 13.08 -25.54
C GLY A 86 24.90 11.59 -25.22
N CYS A 87 23.82 10.86 -25.16
CA CYS A 87 23.81 9.49 -25.64
C CYS A 87 22.48 9.30 -26.37
N GLU A 88 22.54 9.21 -27.69
CA GLU A 88 21.35 8.84 -28.47
C GLU A 88 20.88 7.45 -28.02
N PRO A 89 19.57 7.24 -27.81
CA PRO A 89 19.06 5.90 -27.58
C PRO A 89 19.20 5.09 -28.85
N ALA A 90 20.08 4.09 -28.84
CA ALA A 90 20.09 3.06 -29.85
C ALA A 90 18.73 2.36 -29.85
N ASP A 91 18.04 2.39 -30.99
CA ASP A 91 16.87 1.63 -31.40
C ASP A 91 15.80 1.39 -30.32
N ARG A 92 14.82 2.31 -30.25
CA ARG A 92 13.50 1.98 -29.72
C ARG A 92 12.45 2.15 -30.79
N ASP A 93 11.74 1.07 -31.04
CA ASP A 93 10.57 1.00 -31.90
C ASP A 93 9.61 2.16 -31.63
N MET A 94 9.27 2.90 -32.67
CA MET A 94 8.44 4.10 -32.71
C MET A 94 6.95 3.79 -32.60
N ASP A 95 6.51 2.96 -31.67
CA ASP A 95 5.05 2.69 -31.58
C ASP A 95 4.47 2.50 -30.16
N SER A 96 5.13 3.00 -29.13
CA SER A 96 4.52 3.12 -27.81
C SER A 96 4.34 4.60 -27.49
N GLY A 97 3.09 5.07 -27.46
CA GLY A 97 2.69 6.47 -27.19
C GLY A 97 3.02 6.99 -25.79
N TYR A 98 4.15 6.60 -25.23
CA TYR A 98 4.71 7.17 -24.00
C TYR A 98 5.57 8.38 -24.38
N GLY A 99 5.03 9.57 -24.13
CA GLY A 99 5.74 10.84 -24.36
C GLY A 99 7.11 10.85 -23.72
N ALA A 100 8.06 11.58 -24.34
CA ALA A 100 9.43 11.76 -23.86
C ALA A 100 9.42 12.03 -22.35
N ALA A 101 10.12 11.16 -21.58
CA ALA A 101 10.21 11.30 -20.13
C ALA A 101 10.87 12.67 -19.82
N HIS A 102 10.06 13.61 -19.33
CA HIS A 102 10.59 14.89 -18.88
C HIS A 102 11.59 14.63 -17.74
N ALA A 103 12.73 15.33 -17.78
CA ALA A 103 13.70 15.29 -16.70
C ALA A 103 13.02 15.69 -15.38
N ALA A 104 13.26 14.93 -14.31
CA ALA A 104 12.72 15.26 -13.00
C ALA A 104 13.35 16.57 -12.50
N GLN A 105 12.55 17.39 -11.81
CA GLN A 105 12.97 18.64 -11.21
C GLN A 105 12.82 18.59 -9.70
N ILE A 106 13.64 19.34 -8.98
CA ILE A 106 13.48 19.52 -7.54
C ILE A 106 12.08 20.09 -7.28
N GLY A 107 11.36 19.43 -6.38
CA GLY A 107 9.97 19.78 -6.04
C GLY A 107 8.93 18.97 -6.82
N ASP A 108 9.27 18.22 -7.88
CA ASP A 108 8.29 17.36 -8.56
C ASP A 108 7.82 16.22 -7.64
N LEU A 109 6.51 15.98 -7.60
CA LEU A 109 5.89 14.84 -6.92
C LEU A 109 5.60 13.72 -7.92
N TYR A 110 5.95 12.50 -7.53
CA TYR A 110 5.69 11.27 -8.30
C TYR A 110 4.99 10.21 -7.45
N VAL A 111 4.14 9.41 -8.12
CA VAL A 111 3.67 8.12 -7.61
C VAL A 111 4.63 7.05 -8.13
N CYS A 112 5.06 6.14 -7.26
CA CYS A 112 6.00 5.10 -7.64
C CYS A 112 5.28 3.78 -7.93
N HIS A 113 5.31 3.35 -9.19
CA HIS A 113 4.64 2.12 -9.66
C HIS A 113 5.55 0.88 -9.63
N LYS A 114 6.86 1.09 -9.44
CA LYS A 114 7.85 0.01 -9.36
C LYS A 114 8.93 0.40 -8.38
N ILE A 115 9.25 -0.49 -7.45
CA ILE A 115 10.26 -0.29 -6.42
C ILE A 115 11.30 -1.40 -6.52
N THR A 116 12.57 -1.05 -6.65
CA THR A 116 13.67 -2.02 -6.71
C THR A 116 14.55 -1.85 -5.48
N GLU A 117 14.70 -2.92 -4.70
CA GLU A 117 15.68 -2.97 -3.61
C GLU A 117 17.08 -3.15 -4.18
N GLN A 118 17.95 -2.17 -3.99
CA GLN A 118 19.28 -2.15 -4.60
C GLN A 118 20.17 -3.31 -4.11
N ALA A 119 20.08 -3.66 -2.84
CA ALA A 119 20.95 -4.66 -2.22
C ALA A 119 20.70 -6.08 -2.75
N THR A 120 19.45 -6.44 -3.06
CA THR A 120 19.07 -7.79 -3.49
C THR A 120 18.63 -7.87 -4.95
N GLY A 121 18.34 -6.73 -5.58
CA GLY A 121 17.76 -6.66 -6.92
C GLY A 121 16.28 -7.07 -6.97
N LYS A 122 15.63 -7.30 -5.83
CA LYS A 122 14.19 -7.60 -5.78
C LYS A 122 13.38 -6.41 -6.23
N THR A 123 12.35 -6.68 -7.01
CA THR A 123 11.45 -5.65 -7.53
C THR A 123 10.02 -5.91 -7.05
N PHE A 124 9.35 -4.85 -6.65
CA PHE A 124 7.99 -4.84 -6.16
C PHE A 124 7.15 -3.91 -7.02
N TYR A 125 5.89 -4.26 -7.20
CA TYR A 125 4.94 -3.53 -8.04
C TYR A 125 3.69 -3.19 -7.20
N PRO A 126 3.59 -1.97 -6.67
CA PRO A 126 2.33 -1.46 -6.16
C PRO A 126 1.32 -1.36 -7.31
N ASP A 127 0.09 -1.81 -7.06
CA ASP A 127 -0.97 -1.71 -8.06
C ASP A 127 -1.67 -0.35 -7.92
N ILE A 128 -1.45 0.56 -8.88
CA ILE A 128 -2.02 1.91 -8.84
C ILE A 128 -3.42 1.87 -9.48
N LEU A 129 -4.45 1.59 -8.67
CA LEU A 129 -5.84 1.51 -9.14
C LEU A 129 -6.63 2.80 -8.93
N TYR A 130 -6.12 3.72 -8.11
CA TYR A 130 -6.79 4.96 -7.74
C TYR A 130 -6.33 6.11 -8.62
N ARG A 131 -7.27 6.92 -9.09
CA ARG A 131 -6.96 8.10 -9.91
C ARG A 131 -6.18 9.13 -9.10
N HIS A 132 -5.10 9.62 -9.66
CA HIS A 132 -4.27 10.68 -9.10
C HIS A 132 -3.76 11.62 -10.21
N PRO A 133 -3.41 12.86 -9.89
CA PRO A 133 -2.98 13.85 -10.90
C PRO A 133 -1.47 13.80 -11.19
N TRP A 134 -0.70 13.03 -10.43
CA TRP A 134 0.77 13.04 -10.49
C TRP A 134 1.33 12.09 -11.54
N LYS A 135 2.56 12.36 -11.97
CA LYS A 135 3.30 11.47 -12.88
C LYS A 135 3.75 10.23 -12.12
N GLU A 136 3.87 9.13 -12.85
CA GLU A 136 4.38 7.88 -12.33
C GLU A 136 5.86 7.70 -12.64
N ARG A 137 6.60 7.07 -11.73
CA ARG A 137 8.02 6.78 -11.91
C ARG A 137 8.50 5.55 -11.16
N GLU A 138 9.59 4.95 -11.63
CA GLU A 138 10.31 3.89 -10.93
C GLU A 138 11.13 4.46 -9.78
N LEU A 139 11.27 3.69 -8.69
CA LEU A 139 12.02 4.04 -7.50
C LEU A 139 13.01 2.93 -7.17
N VAL A 140 14.23 3.31 -6.82
CA VAL A 140 15.24 2.41 -6.28
C VAL A 140 15.45 2.75 -4.81
N THR A 141 15.39 1.75 -3.95
CA THR A 141 15.68 1.91 -2.52
C THR A 141 17.07 1.36 -2.21
N GLY A 142 17.90 2.15 -1.53
CA GLY A 142 19.23 1.73 -1.11
C GLY A 142 19.57 2.09 0.32
N MET A 143 20.57 1.40 0.88
CA MET A 143 20.97 1.54 2.28
C MET A 143 21.72 2.84 2.60
N GLN A 144 22.18 3.56 1.61
CA GLN A 144 22.98 4.79 1.78
C GLN A 144 22.46 5.87 0.84
N PRO A 145 22.66 7.15 1.20
CA PRO A 145 22.34 8.25 0.29
C PRO A 145 22.98 8.06 -1.08
N LEU A 146 22.25 8.42 -2.12
CA LEU A 146 22.75 8.33 -3.49
C LEU A 146 24.04 9.12 -3.65
N GLN A 147 25.09 8.48 -4.17
CA GLN A 147 26.41 9.10 -4.41
C GLN A 147 26.72 9.25 -5.90
N ARG A 148 25.95 8.64 -6.77
CA ARG A 148 26.05 8.74 -8.23
C ARG A 148 24.64 8.63 -8.79
N ALA A 149 24.40 9.28 -9.92
CA ALA A 149 23.13 9.17 -10.61
C ALA A 149 22.67 7.70 -10.68
N ALA A 150 21.48 7.42 -10.16
CA ALA A 150 20.88 6.10 -10.31
C ALA A 150 20.75 5.82 -11.82
N ALA A 151 21.03 4.58 -12.22
CA ALA A 151 20.96 4.24 -13.62
C ALA A 151 19.54 4.43 -14.16
N HIS A 152 19.42 5.02 -15.35
CA HIS A 152 18.18 5.04 -16.15
C HIS A 152 16.99 5.91 -15.68
N GLY A 153 17.22 7.02 -14.99
CA GLY A 153 16.17 8.00 -14.70
C GLY A 153 15.18 7.58 -13.61
N ALA A 154 15.48 6.56 -12.82
CA ALA A 154 14.71 6.19 -11.64
C ALA A 154 14.90 7.20 -10.50
N LEU A 155 13.90 7.31 -9.64
CA LEU A 155 14.05 7.97 -8.34
C LEU A 155 14.83 7.10 -7.38
N TYR A 156 15.34 7.69 -6.30
CA TYR A 156 16.11 6.97 -5.29
C TYR A 156 15.74 7.42 -3.87
N ASP A 157 15.46 6.44 -3.01
CA ASP A 157 15.19 6.67 -1.58
C ASP A 157 15.95 5.67 -0.69
N MET A 158 15.62 5.66 0.60
CA MET A 158 16.24 4.75 1.57
C MET A 158 15.23 3.91 2.36
N GLU A 159 13.93 3.93 2.05
CA GLU A 159 12.89 3.32 2.87
C GLU A 159 11.85 2.49 2.11
N ALA A 160 11.50 2.86 0.89
CA ALA A 160 10.30 2.36 0.21
C ALA A 160 10.24 0.82 0.06
N ALA A 161 11.35 0.18 -0.32
CA ALA A 161 11.39 -1.28 -0.45
C ALA A 161 11.09 -1.97 0.89
N ALA A 162 11.58 -1.43 1.99
CA ALA A 162 11.36 -1.97 3.32
C ALA A 162 9.91 -1.72 3.80
N VAL A 163 9.35 -0.56 3.51
CA VAL A 163 7.94 -0.26 3.77
C VAL A 163 7.04 -1.20 2.98
N TYR A 164 7.32 -1.44 1.69
CA TYR A 164 6.57 -2.41 0.88
C TYR A 164 6.63 -3.82 1.46
N GLN A 165 7.85 -4.30 1.78
CA GLN A 165 8.06 -5.65 2.33
C GLN A 165 7.40 -5.86 3.70
N ALA A 166 7.32 -4.83 4.52
CA ALA A 166 6.56 -4.86 5.78
C ALA A 166 5.05 -4.81 5.51
N GLY A 167 4.62 -3.89 4.65
CA GLY A 167 3.21 -3.61 4.35
C GLY A 167 2.47 -4.76 3.69
N ILE A 168 3.09 -5.45 2.71
CA ILE A 168 2.45 -6.56 1.98
C ILE A 168 2.02 -7.75 2.87
N ARG A 169 2.40 -7.73 4.13
CA ARG A 169 1.95 -8.72 5.12
C ARG A 169 0.57 -8.40 5.71
N PHE A 170 0.11 -7.18 5.54
CA PHE A 170 -1.14 -6.65 6.09
C PHE A 170 -2.08 -6.19 4.98
N PHE A 171 -1.54 -5.56 3.94
CA PHE A 171 -2.28 -4.91 2.86
C PHE A 171 -2.12 -5.65 1.54
N SER A 172 -3.11 -5.55 0.65
CA SER A 172 -2.97 -5.98 -0.74
C SER A 172 -2.12 -4.98 -1.56
N PRO A 173 -1.53 -5.37 -2.71
CA PRO A 173 -0.67 -4.49 -3.50
C PRO A 173 -1.34 -3.18 -3.94
N ASP A 174 -2.65 -3.20 -4.20
CA ASP A 174 -3.46 -2.03 -4.58
C ASP A 174 -3.73 -1.06 -3.42
N ARG A 175 -3.44 -1.47 -2.19
CA ARG A 175 -3.57 -0.67 -0.97
C ARG A 175 -2.26 -0.09 -0.47
N ILE A 176 -1.16 -0.29 -1.20
CA ILE A 176 0.17 0.21 -0.83
C ILE A 176 0.62 1.24 -1.87
N LEU A 177 0.78 2.50 -1.47
CA LEU A 177 1.13 3.60 -2.36
C LEU A 177 2.42 4.30 -1.91
N PHE A 178 3.14 4.86 -2.86
CA PHE A 178 4.39 5.58 -2.62
C PHE A 178 4.35 6.93 -3.34
N LEU A 179 4.40 7.99 -2.57
CA LEU A 179 4.43 9.37 -3.02
C LEU A 179 5.80 9.97 -2.70
N LYS A 180 6.56 10.37 -3.73
CA LYS A 180 7.92 10.86 -3.55
C LYS A 180 8.12 12.23 -4.19
N VAL A 181 8.63 13.18 -3.40
CA VAL A 181 9.00 14.52 -3.86
C VAL A 181 10.50 14.57 -4.08
N VAL A 182 10.92 15.04 -5.24
CA VAL A 182 12.35 15.18 -5.56
C VAL A 182 12.97 16.27 -4.72
N SER A 183 13.95 15.92 -3.88
CA SER A 183 14.71 16.85 -3.04
C SER A 183 16.08 17.22 -3.62
N ASP A 184 16.71 16.32 -4.30
CA ASP A 184 18.06 16.49 -4.81
C ASP A 184 18.35 15.55 -6.00
N PHE A 185 19.55 15.64 -6.56
CA PHE A 185 20.01 14.81 -7.67
C PHE A 185 21.09 13.79 -7.27
N GLY A 186 21.35 13.61 -5.98
CA GLY A 186 22.37 12.67 -5.51
C GLY A 186 23.79 12.99 -5.97
N ILE A 187 24.10 14.27 -6.17
CA ILE A 187 25.43 14.70 -6.64
C ILE A 187 26.38 14.72 -5.44
N ALA A 188 27.51 14.02 -5.57
CA ALA A 188 28.55 14.02 -4.55
C ALA A 188 29.07 15.44 -4.27
N GLY A 189 29.07 15.86 -3.01
CA GLY A 189 29.50 17.20 -2.58
C GLY A 189 28.41 18.28 -2.62
N GLN A 190 27.22 17.96 -3.05
CA GLN A 190 26.07 18.87 -2.92
C GLN A 190 25.72 19.04 -1.44
N GLU A 191 25.49 20.28 -0.99
CA GLU A 191 25.00 20.53 0.35
C GLU A 191 23.63 19.86 0.55
N ARG A 192 23.48 19.19 1.70
CA ARG A 192 22.18 18.61 2.07
C ARG A 192 21.18 19.73 2.29
N MET A 193 19.97 19.49 1.85
CA MET A 193 18.86 20.39 2.06
C MET A 193 18.64 20.65 3.56
N THR A 194 18.38 21.90 3.93
CA THR A 194 18.04 22.22 5.33
C THR A 194 16.67 21.64 5.70
N ALA A 195 16.41 21.49 7.00
CA ALA A 195 15.12 21.02 7.49
C ALA A 195 13.94 21.90 7.01
N GLU A 196 14.15 23.22 6.99
CA GLU A 196 13.15 24.18 6.50
C GLU A 196 12.88 24.02 5.00
N ALA A 197 13.94 23.85 4.21
CA ALA A 197 13.80 23.64 2.77
C ALA A 197 13.08 22.32 2.45
N LEU A 198 13.39 21.25 3.18
CA LEU A 198 12.73 19.95 3.04
C LEU A 198 11.23 20.04 3.39
N THR A 199 10.91 20.71 4.51
CA THR A 199 9.51 20.97 4.89
C THR A 199 8.79 21.76 3.80
N GLY A 200 9.42 22.81 3.25
CA GLY A 200 8.85 23.64 2.18
C GLY A 200 8.55 22.87 0.89
N LEU A 201 9.36 21.85 0.55
CA LEU A 201 9.10 21.01 -0.62
C LEU A 201 7.83 20.19 -0.49
N LEU A 202 7.55 19.60 0.67
CA LEU A 202 6.35 18.82 0.87
C LEU A 202 5.12 19.71 1.13
N GLU A 203 5.30 20.87 1.75
CA GLU A 203 4.23 21.80 2.11
C GLU A 203 3.35 22.18 0.91
N GLN A 204 3.94 22.32 -0.30
CA GLN A 204 3.20 22.65 -1.51
C GLN A 204 2.17 21.58 -1.91
N TYR A 205 2.38 20.33 -1.50
CA TYR A 205 1.51 19.20 -1.86
C TYR A 205 0.58 18.76 -0.72
N VAL A 206 0.75 19.30 0.50
CA VAL A 206 0.03 18.83 1.68
C VAL A 206 -1.49 18.82 1.47
N LYS A 207 -2.06 19.88 0.94
CA LYS A 207 -3.52 19.95 0.69
C LYS A 207 -3.99 18.98 -0.36
N GLU A 208 -3.25 18.85 -1.45
CA GLU A 208 -3.59 17.98 -2.57
C GLU A 208 -3.49 16.51 -2.15
N VAL A 209 -2.43 16.15 -1.44
CA VAL A 209 -2.25 14.79 -0.92
C VAL A 209 -3.26 14.49 0.18
N ALA A 210 -3.57 15.44 1.09
CA ALA A 210 -4.61 15.25 2.09
C ALA A 210 -5.99 14.99 1.47
N ALA A 211 -6.35 15.73 0.41
CA ALA A 211 -7.56 15.46 -0.35
C ALA A 211 -7.55 14.08 -1.01
N PHE A 212 -6.41 13.68 -1.57
CA PHE A 212 -6.25 12.35 -2.14
C PHE A 212 -6.42 11.24 -1.10
N LEU A 213 -5.85 11.38 0.10
CA LEU A 213 -6.04 10.43 1.20
C LEU A 213 -7.52 10.32 1.61
N THR A 214 -8.22 11.45 1.64
CA THR A 214 -9.68 11.46 1.92
C THR A 214 -10.45 10.68 0.85
N ASN A 215 -10.15 10.90 -0.43
CA ASN A 215 -10.78 10.18 -1.54
C ASN A 215 -10.47 8.68 -1.51
N LEU A 216 -9.25 8.27 -1.12
CA LEU A 216 -8.91 6.85 -0.94
C LEU A 216 -9.81 6.19 0.12
N ARG A 217 -10.07 6.90 1.21
CA ARG A 217 -10.94 6.40 2.27
C ARG A 217 -12.39 6.26 1.80
N GLU A 218 -12.92 7.29 1.12
CA GLU A 218 -14.27 7.26 0.56
C GLU A 218 -14.45 6.10 -0.42
N ALA A 219 -13.45 5.88 -1.31
CA ALA A 219 -13.46 4.76 -2.23
C ALA A 219 -13.42 3.40 -1.50
N ALA A 220 -12.67 3.29 -0.38
CA ALA A 220 -12.66 2.08 0.43
C ALA A 220 -14.01 1.82 1.10
N ASP A 221 -14.63 2.87 1.64
CA ASP A 221 -15.93 2.78 2.29
C ASP A 221 -17.04 2.40 1.27
N GLU A 222 -16.96 2.92 0.03
CA GLU A 222 -17.84 2.52 -1.08
C GLU A 222 -17.62 1.05 -1.48
N GLU A 223 -16.37 0.60 -1.64
CA GLU A 223 -16.07 -0.80 -1.96
C GLU A 223 -16.52 -1.75 -0.84
N GLU A 224 -16.36 -1.36 0.42
CA GLU A 224 -16.84 -2.14 1.55
C GLU A 224 -18.37 -2.22 1.56
N THR A 225 -19.05 -1.11 1.27
CA THR A 225 -20.51 -1.06 1.13
C THR A 225 -20.97 -1.96 -0.01
N LEU A 226 -20.36 -1.88 -1.20
CA LEU A 226 -20.68 -2.74 -2.33
C LEU A 226 -20.41 -4.23 -2.02
N ARG A 227 -19.35 -4.52 -1.28
CA ARG A 227 -19.02 -5.87 -0.82
C ARG A 227 -20.06 -6.38 0.21
N ASN A 228 -20.52 -5.50 1.09
CA ASN A 228 -21.51 -5.83 2.12
C ASN A 228 -22.94 -5.88 1.58
N ASP A 229 -23.29 -5.08 0.57
CA ASP A 229 -24.57 -5.15 -0.14
C ASP A 229 -24.76 -6.49 -0.88
N GLY A 230 -23.66 -7.16 -1.24
CA GLY A 230 -23.68 -8.52 -1.81
C GLY A 230 -23.87 -9.61 -0.75
N ILE A 231 -23.59 -9.31 0.53
CA ILE A 231 -23.74 -10.26 1.65
C ILE A 231 -24.54 -9.54 2.73
N LEU A 232 -25.85 -9.80 2.79
CA LEU A 232 -26.72 -9.26 3.83
C LEU A 232 -26.23 -9.67 5.23
N GLN A 233 -26.56 -8.88 6.25
CA GLN A 233 -26.17 -9.12 7.65
C GLN A 233 -26.62 -10.51 8.17
N GLU A 234 -27.70 -11.07 7.61
CA GLU A 234 -28.16 -12.44 7.85
C GLU A 234 -27.15 -13.49 7.31
N ASP A 235 -26.39 -13.15 6.29
CA ASP A 235 -25.42 -14.04 5.65
C ASP A 235 -24.16 -14.21 6.50
N GLU A 236 -23.81 -13.23 7.33
CA GLU A 236 -22.63 -13.32 8.21
C GLU A 236 -22.79 -14.45 9.24
N THR A 237 -23.98 -14.67 9.74
CA THR A 237 -24.26 -15.80 10.65
C THR A 237 -24.07 -17.14 9.94
N VAL A 238 -24.51 -17.25 8.69
CA VAL A 238 -24.33 -18.46 7.87
C VAL A 238 -22.85 -18.68 7.54
N LEU A 239 -22.11 -17.61 7.24
CA LEU A 239 -20.67 -17.65 7.00
C LEU A 239 -19.88 -18.11 8.22
N GLU A 240 -20.16 -17.58 9.41
CA GLU A 240 -19.49 -18.02 10.65
C GLU A 240 -19.80 -19.49 10.95
N ARG A 241 -21.02 -19.95 10.72
CA ARG A 241 -21.39 -21.38 10.82
C ARG A 241 -20.59 -22.23 9.84
N LEU A 242 -20.41 -21.79 8.59
CA LEU A 242 -19.59 -22.45 7.58
C LEU A 242 -18.12 -22.49 7.98
N PHE A 243 -17.55 -21.36 8.43
CA PHE A 243 -16.16 -21.30 8.87
C PHE A 243 -15.86 -22.24 10.04
N ALA A 244 -16.80 -22.34 10.98
CA ALA A 244 -16.69 -23.29 12.07
C ALA A 244 -16.77 -24.74 11.57
N ALA A 245 -17.72 -25.04 10.66
CA ALA A 245 -17.92 -26.36 10.10
C ALA A 245 -16.73 -26.86 9.25
N LEU A 246 -16.03 -25.95 8.57
CA LEU A 246 -14.80 -26.24 7.77
C LEU A 246 -13.52 -26.17 8.61
N HIS A 247 -13.55 -25.84 9.89
CA HIS A 247 -12.36 -25.54 10.72
C HIS A 247 -11.41 -24.53 10.07
N CYS A 248 -11.93 -23.43 9.50
CA CYS A 248 -11.21 -22.49 8.68
C CYS A 248 -10.05 -21.81 9.42
N SER A 249 -8.88 -21.76 8.75
CA SER A 249 -7.83 -20.78 9.08
C SER A 249 -8.23 -19.39 8.57
N GLN A 250 -7.50 -18.35 8.95
CA GLN A 250 -7.70 -16.97 8.42
C GLN A 250 -7.72 -16.96 6.88
N THR A 251 -6.73 -17.60 6.25
CA THR A 251 -6.65 -17.69 4.79
C THR A 251 -7.85 -18.43 4.18
N MET A 252 -8.30 -19.52 4.80
CA MET A 252 -9.48 -20.25 4.32
C MET A 252 -10.76 -19.41 4.47
N ARG A 253 -10.91 -18.64 5.55
CA ARG A 253 -12.03 -17.70 5.72
C ARG A 253 -12.08 -16.66 4.61
N ALA A 254 -10.93 -16.04 4.29
CA ALA A 254 -10.82 -15.07 3.20
C ALA A 254 -11.22 -15.69 1.86
N SER A 255 -10.70 -16.87 1.52
CA SER A 255 -11.06 -17.57 0.28
C SER A 255 -12.54 -17.96 0.22
N ALA A 256 -13.07 -18.52 1.30
CA ALA A 256 -14.50 -18.91 1.33
C ALA A 256 -15.42 -17.67 1.19
N ARG A 257 -15.09 -16.56 1.86
CA ARG A 257 -15.82 -15.30 1.71
C ARG A 257 -15.81 -14.82 0.27
N GLN A 258 -14.64 -14.85 -0.40
CA GLN A 258 -14.52 -14.45 -1.80
C GLN A 258 -15.40 -15.30 -2.72
N TYR A 259 -15.41 -16.63 -2.55
CA TYR A 259 -16.22 -17.52 -3.40
C TYR A 259 -17.72 -17.29 -3.20
N ILE A 260 -18.15 -17.10 -1.95
CA ILE A 260 -19.56 -16.83 -1.63
C ILE A 260 -19.98 -15.46 -2.13
N THR A 261 -19.14 -14.43 -1.99
CA THR A 261 -19.41 -13.10 -2.55
C THR A 261 -19.61 -13.17 -4.06
N TYR A 262 -18.74 -13.90 -4.77
CA TYR A 262 -18.89 -14.10 -6.21
C TYR A 262 -20.21 -14.79 -6.55
N ALA A 263 -20.53 -15.91 -5.87
CA ALA A 263 -21.78 -16.63 -6.07
C ALA A 263 -23.00 -15.73 -5.82
N ALA A 264 -23.00 -14.95 -4.75
CA ALA A 264 -24.07 -13.99 -4.48
C ALA A 264 -24.23 -12.94 -5.58
N LEU A 265 -23.13 -12.38 -6.07
CA LEU A 265 -23.14 -11.39 -7.16
C LEU A 265 -23.65 -11.98 -8.49
N THR A 266 -23.41 -13.28 -8.75
CA THR A 266 -23.93 -13.98 -9.93
C THR A 266 -25.37 -14.48 -9.78
N GLY A 267 -25.98 -14.23 -8.62
CA GLY A 267 -27.35 -14.68 -8.33
C GLY A 267 -27.47 -16.17 -8.02
N TYR A 268 -26.35 -16.85 -7.71
CA TYR A 268 -26.38 -18.25 -7.32
C TYR A 268 -26.85 -18.41 -5.87
N ASP A 269 -27.77 -19.34 -5.63
CA ASP A 269 -28.30 -19.63 -4.29
C ASP A 269 -27.33 -20.49 -3.48
N TRP A 270 -26.25 -19.85 -3.04
CA TRP A 270 -25.20 -20.52 -2.25
C TRP A 270 -25.68 -20.99 -0.88
N LYS A 271 -26.77 -20.42 -0.34
CA LYS A 271 -27.35 -20.86 0.93
C LYS A 271 -28.03 -22.20 0.80
N ALA A 272 -28.82 -22.38 -0.26
CA ALA A 272 -29.45 -23.67 -0.56
C ALA A 272 -28.39 -24.76 -0.79
N GLU A 273 -27.30 -24.43 -1.47
CA GLU A 273 -26.16 -25.34 -1.66
C GLU A 273 -25.53 -25.79 -0.33
N LEU A 274 -25.29 -24.85 0.59
CA LEU A 274 -24.75 -25.18 1.91
C LEU A 274 -25.70 -26.06 2.73
N GLU A 275 -27.00 -25.78 2.73
CA GLU A 275 -27.99 -26.64 3.41
C GLU A 275 -28.02 -28.05 2.81
N GLU A 276 -27.87 -28.20 1.49
CA GLU A 276 -27.71 -29.50 0.85
C GLU A 276 -26.46 -30.23 1.34
N TRP A 277 -25.34 -29.53 1.49
CA TRP A 277 -24.10 -30.10 2.03
C TRP A 277 -24.25 -30.58 3.47
N TYR A 278 -24.96 -29.85 4.30
CA TYR A 278 -25.31 -30.30 5.66
C TYR A 278 -26.22 -31.52 5.62
N ALA A 279 -27.23 -31.53 4.76
CA ALA A 279 -28.17 -32.67 4.62
C ALA A 279 -27.48 -33.96 4.13
N ARG A 280 -26.45 -33.82 3.27
CA ARG A 280 -25.65 -34.95 2.77
C ARG A 280 -24.55 -35.38 3.75
N GLY A 281 -24.41 -34.72 4.89
CA GLY A 281 -23.38 -35.03 5.89
C GLY A 281 -21.94 -34.68 5.43
N LEU A 282 -21.79 -33.79 4.48
CA LEU A 282 -20.50 -33.27 4.02
C LEU A 282 -19.95 -32.21 4.98
N LEU A 283 -20.83 -31.57 5.72
CA LEU A 283 -20.55 -30.61 6.80
C LEU A 283 -21.27 -31.08 8.09
N PRO A 284 -20.68 -30.85 9.28
CA PRO A 284 -19.36 -30.31 9.52
C PRO A 284 -18.23 -31.30 9.25
N CYS A 285 -17.05 -30.79 8.88
CA CYS A 285 -15.85 -31.58 8.70
C CYS A 285 -15.28 -32.07 10.04
N LYS A 286 -14.51 -33.15 10.02
CA LYS A 286 -13.85 -33.71 11.22
C LYS A 286 -12.68 -32.87 11.71
N ASP A 287 -11.96 -32.28 10.77
CA ASP A 287 -10.77 -31.48 11.03
C ASP A 287 -10.49 -30.48 9.91
N ARG A 288 -9.46 -29.65 10.09
CA ARG A 288 -9.01 -28.66 9.11
C ARG A 288 -8.55 -29.26 7.79
N ARG A 289 -8.00 -30.47 7.79
CA ARG A 289 -7.51 -31.12 6.56
C ARG A 289 -8.69 -31.48 5.65
N GLU A 290 -9.73 -32.06 6.23
CA GLU A 290 -10.98 -32.32 5.52
C GLU A 290 -11.64 -31.02 5.08
N GLY A 291 -11.69 -30.00 5.97
CA GLY A 291 -12.23 -28.67 5.67
C GLY A 291 -11.56 -28.00 4.47
N LYS A 292 -10.24 -28.18 4.31
CA LYS A 292 -9.52 -27.65 3.15
C LYS A 292 -9.95 -28.33 1.84
N VAL A 293 -10.16 -29.64 1.85
CA VAL A 293 -10.64 -30.39 0.70
C VAL A 293 -12.06 -29.95 0.34
N ARG A 294 -12.95 -29.83 1.34
CA ARG A 294 -14.31 -29.37 1.12
C ARG A 294 -14.40 -27.94 0.60
N LEU A 295 -13.49 -27.07 1.05
CA LEU A 295 -13.42 -25.69 0.54
C LEU A 295 -13.05 -25.65 -0.95
N GLU A 296 -12.15 -26.50 -1.41
CA GLU A 296 -11.83 -26.61 -2.84
C GLU A 296 -12.99 -27.19 -3.66
N GLU A 297 -13.73 -28.16 -3.12
CA GLU A 297 -14.94 -28.66 -3.73
C GLU A 297 -16.03 -27.56 -3.81
N LEU A 298 -16.24 -26.81 -2.73
CA LEU A 298 -17.16 -25.67 -2.69
C LEU A 298 -16.81 -24.62 -3.74
N LYS A 299 -15.53 -24.32 -3.89
CA LYS A 299 -15.04 -23.43 -4.94
C LYS A 299 -15.49 -23.88 -6.34
N GLN A 300 -15.39 -25.18 -6.66
CA GLN A 300 -15.77 -25.72 -7.96
C GLN A 300 -17.29 -25.60 -8.23
N VAL A 301 -18.09 -25.57 -7.17
CA VAL A 301 -19.56 -25.44 -7.28
C VAL A 301 -19.97 -23.96 -7.40
N LEU A 302 -19.26 -23.06 -6.73
CA LEU A 302 -19.62 -21.66 -6.64
C LEU A 302 -19.03 -20.77 -7.74
N LEU A 303 -17.93 -21.21 -8.41
CA LEU A 303 -17.22 -20.50 -9.47
C LEU A 303 -17.31 -21.22 -10.81
#